data_04831d4d0aa3b4072f017e2174e36046
#
_entry.id   04831d4d0aa3b4072f017e2174e36046
#
_cell.length_a   1.000
_cell.length_b   1.000
_cell.length_c   1.000
_cell.angle_alpha   90.00
_cell.angle_beta   90.00
_cell.angle_gamma   90.00
#
_symmetry.space_group_name_H-M   'P 1'
#
loop_
_entity.id
_entity.type
_entity.pdbx_description
1 polymer ?
#
loop_
_entity_poly.entity_id
_entity_poly.type
_entity_poly.pdbx_seq_one_letter_code
_entity_poly.pdbx_strand_id
1 'polypeptide(L)'
;MKILEVKNLCKTYGKGDTMVKALDNVSFSVEKGEFIAIVGPSGSGKSTLLHILGGVDVPTSGNVIIDKTDISQLNETALAIFRRRQIGLVYQFYNLIPILTVEENLTLSLLLDGKKPDAKTVGNLVNQLGLEQRLQHLPNQLSGGQQQRVSIGRAPVSYTHLTLPTKLEV
;
A
#
# COMPACT_ATOMS: atom_id res chain seq x y z
N MET A 1 -4.14 10.38 18.41
CA MET A 1 -4.26 11.27 17.22
C MET A 1 -4.66 10.41 16.04
N LYS A 2 -5.84 10.68 15.45
CA LYS A 2 -6.35 9.92 14.31
C LYS A 2 -5.43 10.07 13.10
N ILE A 3 -5.00 8.95 12.54
CA ILE A 3 -4.22 8.89 11.29
C ILE A 3 -5.12 8.59 10.08
N LEU A 4 -6.22 7.86 10.29
CA LEU A 4 -7.21 7.54 9.29
C LEU A 4 -8.61 7.81 9.84
N GLU A 5 -9.45 8.44 9.03
CA GLU A 5 -10.88 8.64 9.33
C GLU A 5 -11.69 8.34 8.08
N VAL A 6 -12.63 7.42 8.19
CA VAL A 6 -13.56 6.99 7.14
C VAL A 6 -14.95 7.42 7.54
N LYS A 7 -15.66 8.14 6.65
CA LYS A 7 -16.99 8.70 6.91
C LYS A 7 -17.98 8.32 5.82
N ASN A 8 -19.01 7.58 6.21
CA ASN A 8 -20.15 7.21 5.36
C ASN A 8 -19.73 6.65 3.99
N LEU A 9 -18.66 5.85 3.98
CA LEU A 9 -18.04 5.35 2.77
C LEU A 9 -18.95 4.36 2.06
N CYS A 10 -19.28 4.64 0.81
CA CYS A 10 -20.04 3.76 -0.06
C CYS A 10 -19.25 3.47 -1.34
N LYS A 11 -19.37 2.25 -1.83
CA LYS A 11 -18.86 1.87 -3.15
C LYS A 11 -19.83 0.97 -3.86
N THR A 12 -20.19 1.37 -5.06
CA THR A 12 -21.07 0.61 -5.96
C THR A 12 -20.36 0.42 -7.29
N TYR A 13 -20.39 -0.79 -7.81
CA TYR A 13 -19.90 -1.17 -9.13
C TYR A 13 -21.08 -1.52 -10.04
N GLY A 14 -20.89 -1.42 -11.35
CA GLY A 14 -21.91 -1.73 -12.35
C GLY A 14 -22.96 -0.63 -12.50
N LYS A 15 -23.95 -0.91 -13.34
CA LYS A 15 -25.13 -0.04 -13.61
C LYS A 15 -26.37 -0.89 -13.81
N GLY A 16 -27.54 -0.35 -13.49
CA GLY A 16 -28.81 -1.06 -13.66
C GLY A 16 -28.83 -2.40 -12.93
N ASP A 17 -29.26 -3.44 -13.61
CA ASP A 17 -29.44 -4.79 -13.02
C ASP A 17 -28.12 -5.48 -12.59
N THR A 18 -26.96 -4.95 -13.04
CA THR A 18 -25.64 -5.48 -12.64
C THR A 18 -25.02 -4.70 -11.48
N MET A 19 -25.78 -3.84 -10.82
CA MET A 19 -25.30 -3.01 -9.73
C MET A 19 -24.98 -3.85 -8.50
N VAL A 20 -23.73 -3.73 -8.01
CA VAL A 20 -23.26 -4.40 -6.78
C VAL A 20 -22.79 -3.35 -5.78
N LYS A 21 -23.44 -3.29 -4.63
CA LYS A 21 -23.04 -2.42 -3.52
C LYS A 21 -21.96 -3.14 -2.71
N ALA A 22 -20.70 -2.82 -2.98
CA ALA A 22 -19.55 -3.45 -2.33
C ALA A 22 -19.26 -2.88 -0.93
N LEU A 23 -19.55 -1.58 -0.72
CA LEU A 23 -19.49 -0.93 0.60
C LEU A 23 -20.78 -0.13 0.81
N ASP A 24 -21.29 -0.20 2.03
CA ASP A 24 -22.52 0.47 2.43
C ASP A 24 -22.34 1.22 3.74
N ASN A 25 -22.20 2.54 3.64
CA ASN A 25 -22.15 3.48 4.76
C ASN A 25 -21.15 3.10 5.86
N VAL A 26 -19.93 2.72 5.45
CA VAL A 26 -18.86 2.31 6.36
C VAL A 26 -18.21 3.52 7.01
N SER A 27 -18.14 3.53 8.35
CA SER A 27 -17.50 4.62 9.11
C SER A 27 -16.67 4.05 10.25
N PHE A 28 -15.40 4.48 10.35
CA PHE A 28 -14.48 4.15 11.45
C PHE A 28 -13.29 5.10 11.46
N SER A 29 -12.48 5.00 12.49
CA SER A 29 -11.22 5.75 12.56
C SER A 29 -10.11 4.90 13.17
N VAL A 30 -8.84 5.24 12.83
CA VAL A 30 -7.63 4.57 13.30
C VAL A 30 -6.71 5.61 13.91
N GLU A 31 -6.17 5.32 15.07
CA GLU A 31 -5.17 6.14 15.74
C GLU A 31 -3.77 5.85 15.18
N LYS A 32 -2.86 6.82 15.32
CA LYS A 32 -1.47 6.62 14.92
C LYS A 32 -0.81 5.51 15.75
N GLY A 33 -0.20 4.54 15.08
CA GLY A 33 0.46 3.39 15.72
C GLY A 33 -0.48 2.23 16.04
N GLU A 34 -1.76 2.34 15.72
CA GLU A 34 -2.73 1.27 15.92
C GLU A 34 -2.60 0.21 14.82
N PHE A 35 -2.77 -1.05 15.20
CA PHE A 35 -2.88 -2.19 14.29
C PHE A 35 -4.33 -2.66 14.24
N ILE A 36 -4.92 -2.71 13.06
CA ILE A 36 -6.29 -3.20 12.86
C ILE A 36 -6.34 -4.35 11.87
N ALA A 37 -7.24 -5.30 12.13
CA ALA A 37 -7.55 -6.40 11.22
C ALA A 37 -8.98 -6.24 10.69
N ILE A 38 -9.13 -6.29 9.35
CA ILE A 38 -10.43 -6.29 8.68
C ILE A 38 -10.78 -7.74 8.36
N VAL A 39 -11.78 -8.28 9.04
CA VAL A 39 -12.21 -9.67 8.92
C VAL A 39 -13.63 -9.78 8.35
N GLY A 40 -13.96 -10.92 7.76
CA GLY A 40 -15.29 -11.18 7.21
C GLY A 40 -15.26 -12.24 6.10
N PRO A 41 -16.40 -12.75 5.64
CA PRO A 41 -16.50 -13.75 4.60
C PRO A 41 -16.00 -13.25 3.23
N SER A 42 -15.76 -14.15 2.29
CA SER A 42 -15.45 -13.78 0.90
C SER A 42 -16.58 -12.93 0.31
N GLY A 43 -16.24 -11.91 -0.46
CA GLY A 43 -17.22 -11.01 -1.07
C GLY A 43 -17.76 -9.90 -0.15
N SER A 44 -17.36 -9.81 1.13
CA SER A 44 -17.85 -8.78 2.08
C SER A 44 -17.25 -7.38 1.89
N GLY A 45 -16.55 -7.09 0.79
CA GLY A 45 -16.03 -5.77 0.49
C GLY A 45 -14.66 -5.42 1.08
N LYS A 46 -13.97 -6.34 1.78
CA LYS A 46 -12.67 -6.09 2.42
C LYS A 46 -11.61 -5.56 1.46
N SER A 47 -11.45 -6.22 0.32
CA SER A 47 -10.49 -5.80 -0.71
C SER A 47 -10.86 -4.44 -1.31
N THR A 48 -12.16 -4.20 -1.55
CA THR A 48 -12.66 -2.91 -2.00
C THR A 48 -12.34 -1.80 -1.01
N LEU A 49 -12.58 -2.06 0.29
CA LEU A 49 -12.24 -1.11 1.34
C LEU A 49 -10.73 -0.82 1.34
N LEU A 50 -9.88 -1.85 1.34
CA LEU A 50 -8.42 -1.68 1.31
C LEU A 50 -7.93 -0.95 0.06
N HIS A 51 -8.53 -1.18 -1.11
CA HIS A 51 -8.18 -0.46 -2.35
C HIS A 51 -8.53 1.02 -2.26
N ILE A 52 -9.68 1.37 -1.66
CA ILE A 52 -10.05 2.77 -1.47
C ILE A 52 -9.16 3.43 -0.41
N LEU A 53 -8.89 2.78 0.72
CA LEU A 53 -7.97 3.28 1.74
C LEU A 53 -6.54 3.42 1.20
N GLY A 54 -6.14 2.52 0.30
CA GLY A 54 -4.87 2.59 -0.43
C GLY A 54 -4.84 3.64 -1.55
N GLY A 55 -5.96 4.33 -1.82
CA GLY A 55 -6.07 5.29 -2.92
C GLY A 55 -5.93 4.66 -4.30
N VAL A 56 -6.18 3.36 -4.45
CA VAL A 56 -6.14 2.63 -5.73
C VAL A 56 -7.48 2.72 -6.44
N ASP A 57 -8.55 2.80 -5.66
CA ASP A 57 -9.91 3.01 -6.15
C ASP A 57 -10.53 4.23 -5.47
N VAL A 58 -11.55 4.80 -6.07
CA VAL A 58 -12.27 5.96 -5.53
C VAL A 58 -13.65 5.54 -5.02
N PRO A 59 -14.15 6.11 -3.91
CA PRO A 59 -15.49 5.81 -3.41
C PRO A 59 -16.57 6.35 -4.36
N THR A 60 -17.76 5.77 -4.28
CA THR A 60 -18.97 6.33 -4.92
C THR A 60 -19.48 7.54 -4.13
N SER A 61 -19.40 7.48 -2.80
CA SER A 61 -19.70 8.58 -1.88
C SER A 61 -19.01 8.36 -0.53
N GLY A 62 -19.03 9.39 0.32
CA GLY A 62 -18.31 9.39 1.60
C GLY A 62 -16.88 9.88 1.45
N ASN A 63 -16.15 9.91 2.57
CA ASN A 63 -14.82 10.50 2.64
C ASN A 63 -13.82 9.56 3.29
N VAL A 64 -12.58 9.63 2.82
CA VAL A 64 -11.40 8.97 3.44
C VAL A 64 -10.36 10.05 3.71
N ILE A 65 -10.09 10.28 4.99
CA ILE A 65 -9.15 11.30 5.44
C ILE A 65 -7.93 10.60 6.03
N ILE A 66 -6.76 10.81 5.45
CA ILE A 66 -5.49 10.26 5.90
C ILE A 66 -4.55 11.41 6.25
N ASP A 67 -4.05 11.41 7.48
CA ASP A 67 -3.18 12.47 8.02
C ASP A 67 -3.70 13.89 7.65
N LYS A 68 -4.98 14.15 7.94
CA LYS A 68 -5.70 15.41 7.67
C LYS A 68 -5.97 15.71 6.19
N THR A 69 -5.56 14.85 5.25
CA THR A 69 -5.82 15.01 3.82
C THR A 69 -7.01 14.15 3.41
N ASP A 70 -8.06 14.76 2.87
CA ASP A 70 -9.18 14.01 2.29
C ASP A 70 -8.80 13.51 0.89
N ILE A 71 -8.45 12.22 0.81
CA ILE A 71 -8.00 11.61 -0.44
C ILE A 71 -9.16 11.37 -1.43
N SER A 72 -10.41 11.42 -0.96
CA SER A 72 -11.59 11.25 -1.82
C SER A 72 -11.82 12.46 -2.74
N GLN A 73 -11.21 13.61 -2.44
CA GLN A 73 -11.31 14.83 -3.20
C GLN A 73 -10.13 15.06 -4.16
N LEU A 74 -9.11 14.19 -4.10
CA LEU A 74 -7.94 14.32 -4.95
C LEU A 74 -8.23 13.83 -6.37
N ASN A 75 -7.71 14.55 -7.37
CA ASN A 75 -7.69 14.06 -8.74
C ASN A 75 -6.67 12.92 -8.88
N GLU A 76 -6.71 12.20 -10.00
CA GLU A 76 -5.87 11.01 -10.24
C GLU A 76 -4.37 11.29 -10.03
N THR A 77 -3.86 12.42 -10.54
CA THR A 77 -2.45 12.79 -10.41
C THR A 77 -2.07 13.06 -8.96
N ALA A 78 -2.86 13.85 -8.24
CA ALA A 78 -2.63 14.15 -6.83
C ALA A 78 -2.73 12.89 -5.96
N LEU A 79 -3.70 12.02 -6.25
CA LEU A 79 -3.89 10.75 -5.55
C LEU A 79 -2.70 9.80 -5.80
N ALA A 80 -2.18 9.74 -7.03
CA ALA A 80 -0.99 8.94 -7.34
C ALA A 80 0.26 9.43 -6.58
N ILE A 81 0.44 10.75 -6.49
CA ILE A 81 1.52 11.36 -5.71
C ILE A 81 1.33 11.08 -4.21
N PHE A 82 0.10 11.21 -3.71
CA PHE A 82 -0.22 10.94 -2.31
C PHE A 82 0.08 9.47 -1.94
N ARG A 83 -0.39 8.50 -2.75
CA ARG A 83 -0.08 7.07 -2.56
C ARG A 83 1.42 6.84 -2.46
N ARG A 84 2.17 7.32 -3.45
CA ARG A 84 3.62 7.14 -3.52
C ARG A 84 4.34 7.66 -2.28
N ARG A 85 3.83 8.74 -1.66
CA ARG A 85 4.48 9.44 -0.55
C ARG A 85 3.96 9.06 0.83
N GLN A 86 2.71 8.63 0.93
CA GLN A 86 2.02 8.51 2.22
C GLN A 86 1.42 7.13 2.50
N ILE A 87 1.39 6.23 1.52
CA ILE A 87 0.76 4.91 1.68
C ILE A 87 1.70 3.80 1.25
N GLY A 88 1.98 2.86 2.16
CA GLY A 88 2.62 1.59 1.83
C GLY A 88 1.55 0.53 1.61
N LEU A 89 1.40 0.03 0.37
CA LEU A 89 0.43 -1.00 0.05
C LEU A 89 1.14 -2.30 -0.35
N VAL A 90 0.85 -3.38 0.37
CA VAL A 90 1.35 -4.73 0.08
C VAL A 90 0.20 -5.56 -0.47
N TYR A 91 0.35 -6.07 -1.68
CA TYR A 91 -0.66 -6.89 -2.35
C TYR A 91 -0.46 -8.37 -2.10
N GLN A 92 -1.54 -9.14 -2.20
CA GLN A 92 -1.51 -10.59 -2.15
C GLN A 92 -0.68 -11.20 -3.31
N PHE A 93 -0.81 -10.63 -4.51
CA PHE A 93 0.05 -10.93 -5.66
C PHE A 93 1.12 -9.85 -5.73
N TYR A 94 2.32 -10.17 -5.46
CA TYR A 94 3.49 -9.31 -5.22
C TYR A 94 3.58 -8.02 -6.05
N ASN A 95 2.98 -7.97 -7.25
CA ASN A 95 2.92 -6.82 -8.18
C ASN A 95 4.28 -6.15 -8.38
N LEU A 96 5.35 -6.97 -8.47
CA LEU A 96 6.67 -6.50 -8.82
C LEU A 96 6.71 -6.16 -10.31
N ILE A 97 7.47 -5.14 -10.67
CA ILE A 97 7.69 -4.80 -12.06
C ILE A 97 8.71 -5.79 -12.63
N PRO A 98 8.33 -6.64 -13.60
CA PRO A 98 9.11 -7.82 -13.97
C PRO A 98 10.43 -7.51 -14.67
N ILE A 99 10.55 -6.33 -15.27
CA ILE A 99 11.75 -5.86 -15.97
C ILE A 99 12.73 -5.10 -15.06
N LEU A 100 12.34 -4.82 -13.83
CA LEU A 100 13.17 -4.14 -12.84
C LEU A 100 13.79 -5.14 -11.88
N THR A 101 15.03 -4.90 -11.50
CA THR A 101 15.75 -5.65 -10.46
C THR A 101 15.05 -5.49 -9.09
N VAL A 102 15.51 -6.27 -8.11
CA VAL A 102 15.07 -6.11 -6.71
C VAL A 102 15.34 -4.68 -6.21
N GLU A 103 16.56 -4.18 -6.42
CA GLU A 103 16.95 -2.83 -6.00
C GLU A 103 16.06 -1.76 -6.63
N GLU A 104 15.83 -1.85 -7.93
CA GLU A 104 14.98 -0.93 -8.66
C GLU A 104 13.52 -0.99 -8.22
N ASN A 105 12.97 -2.20 -7.97
CA ASN A 105 11.64 -2.37 -7.42
C ASN A 105 11.51 -1.74 -6.03
N LEU A 106 12.51 -1.90 -5.14
CA LEU A 106 12.53 -1.32 -3.80
C LEU A 106 12.59 0.22 -3.84
N THR A 107 13.37 0.78 -4.75
CA THR A 107 13.67 2.22 -4.78
C THR A 107 12.79 3.03 -5.73
N LEU A 108 11.93 2.38 -6.50
CA LEU A 108 11.13 2.99 -7.56
C LEU A 108 10.35 4.23 -7.10
N SER A 109 9.72 4.18 -5.94
CA SER A 109 8.92 5.29 -5.43
C SER A 109 9.76 6.55 -5.17
N LEU A 110 11.00 6.38 -4.69
CA LEU A 110 11.94 7.49 -4.51
C LEU A 110 12.41 8.05 -5.85
N LEU A 111 12.73 7.17 -6.80
CA LEU A 111 13.16 7.57 -8.14
C LEU A 111 12.07 8.35 -8.87
N LEU A 112 10.81 7.92 -8.74
CA LEU A 112 9.65 8.64 -9.30
C LEU A 112 9.43 10.03 -8.65
N ASP A 113 9.92 10.24 -7.43
CA ASP A 113 9.92 11.54 -6.74
C ASP A 113 11.16 12.37 -7.06
N GLY A 114 12.05 11.90 -7.95
CA GLY A 114 13.33 12.55 -8.26
C GLY A 114 14.34 12.52 -7.10
N LYS A 115 14.12 11.65 -6.11
CA LYS A 115 15.00 11.49 -4.95
C LYS A 115 16.03 10.39 -5.20
N LYS A 116 17.26 10.62 -4.76
CA LYS A 116 18.26 9.55 -4.75
C LYS A 116 18.04 8.68 -3.51
N PRO A 117 17.99 7.33 -3.67
CA PRO A 117 17.95 6.42 -2.54
C PRO A 117 19.19 6.61 -1.65
N ASP A 118 18.98 6.70 -0.33
CA ASP A 118 20.09 6.67 0.61
C ASP A 118 20.62 5.23 0.75
N ALA A 119 21.86 5.02 0.35
CA ALA A 119 22.49 3.69 0.32
C ALA A 119 22.47 2.99 1.69
N LYS A 120 22.60 3.75 2.79
CA LYS A 120 22.55 3.19 4.14
C LYS A 120 21.16 2.69 4.49
N THR A 121 20.14 3.48 4.20
CA THR A 121 18.73 3.13 4.47
C THR A 121 18.31 1.92 3.63
N VAL A 122 18.64 1.92 2.33
CA VAL A 122 18.35 0.78 1.45
C VAL A 122 19.12 -0.47 1.90
N GLY A 123 20.41 -0.34 2.23
CA GLY A 123 21.24 -1.45 2.73
C GLY A 123 20.67 -2.07 4.01
N ASN A 124 20.25 -1.26 4.97
CA ASN A 124 19.63 -1.75 6.21
C ASN A 124 18.32 -2.51 5.92
N LEU A 125 17.46 -1.97 5.05
CA LEU A 125 16.22 -2.64 4.66
C LEU A 125 16.49 -3.97 3.97
N VAL A 126 17.42 -3.98 3.02
CA VAL A 126 17.81 -5.19 2.27
C VAL A 126 18.31 -6.28 3.21
N ASN A 127 19.13 -5.91 4.20
CA ASN A 127 19.63 -6.82 5.23
C ASN A 127 18.47 -7.37 6.09
N GLN A 128 17.56 -6.53 6.56
CA GLN A 128 16.38 -6.98 7.32
C GLN A 128 15.50 -7.96 6.53
N LEU A 129 15.44 -7.80 5.20
CA LEU A 129 14.68 -8.66 4.31
C LEU A 129 15.44 -9.93 3.87
N GLY A 130 16.74 -10.05 4.17
CA GLY A 130 17.59 -11.16 3.73
C GLY A 130 17.69 -11.23 2.20
N LEU A 131 17.92 -10.07 1.55
CA LEU A 131 17.96 -9.94 0.08
C LEU A 131 19.31 -9.44 -0.44
N GLU A 132 20.37 -9.41 0.38
CA GLU A 132 21.68 -8.81 0.06
C GLU A 132 22.27 -9.37 -1.23
N GLN A 133 22.15 -10.70 -1.40
CA GLN A 133 22.69 -11.41 -2.57
C GLN A 133 21.73 -11.41 -3.76
N ARG A 134 20.59 -10.69 -3.68
CA ARG A 134 19.52 -10.73 -4.67
C ARG A 134 19.23 -9.38 -5.33
N LEU A 135 19.92 -8.31 -4.94
CA LEU A 135 19.65 -6.94 -5.40
C LEU A 135 19.57 -6.79 -6.92
N GLN A 136 20.45 -7.48 -7.64
CA GLN A 136 20.53 -7.40 -9.10
C GLN A 136 19.68 -8.46 -9.83
N HIS A 137 18.94 -9.29 -9.08
CA HIS A 137 18.06 -10.30 -9.68
C HIS A 137 16.74 -9.68 -10.14
N LEU A 138 16.19 -10.24 -11.21
CA LEU A 138 14.83 -9.95 -11.67
C LEU A 138 13.81 -10.77 -10.87
N PRO A 139 12.53 -10.33 -10.79
CA PRO A 139 11.50 -11.05 -10.07
C PRO A 139 11.33 -12.52 -10.43
N ASN A 140 11.49 -12.89 -11.69
CA ASN A 140 11.40 -14.28 -12.16
C ASN A 140 12.56 -15.18 -11.70
N GLN A 141 13.62 -14.61 -11.15
CA GLN A 141 14.77 -15.31 -10.58
C GLN A 141 14.64 -15.51 -9.07
N LEU A 142 13.54 -15.09 -8.47
CA LEU A 142 13.27 -15.13 -7.04
C LEU A 142 12.24 -16.19 -6.70
N SER A 143 12.40 -16.82 -5.53
CA SER A 143 11.32 -17.63 -4.95
C SER A 143 10.11 -16.76 -4.57
N GLY A 144 8.92 -17.38 -4.44
CA GLY A 144 7.72 -16.66 -4.02
C GLY A 144 7.89 -15.89 -2.71
N GLY A 145 8.56 -16.49 -1.71
CA GLY A 145 8.86 -15.81 -0.45
C GLY A 145 9.83 -14.63 -0.62
N GLN A 146 10.81 -14.72 -1.54
CA GLN A 146 11.69 -13.59 -1.86
C GLN A 146 10.93 -12.47 -2.55
N GLN A 147 10.07 -12.78 -3.52
CA GLN A 147 9.20 -11.80 -4.18
C GLN A 147 8.28 -11.08 -3.18
N GLN A 148 7.72 -11.83 -2.23
CA GLN A 148 6.91 -11.25 -1.16
C GLN A 148 7.71 -10.29 -0.28
N ARG A 149 8.94 -10.66 0.11
CA ARG A 149 9.82 -9.76 0.87
C ARG A 149 10.17 -8.48 0.10
N VAL A 150 10.41 -8.56 -1.21
CA VAL A 150 10.59 -7.37 -2.06
C VAL A 150 9.32 -6.51 -2.07
N SER A 151 8.15 -7.11 -2.21
CA SER A 151 6.87 -6.40 -2.17
C SER A 151 6.64 -5.69 -0.83
N ILE A 152 6.97 -6.33 0.28
CA ILE A 152 6.92 -5.73 1.62
C ILE A 152 7.92 -4.58 1.72
N GLY A 153 9.17 -4.79 1.28
CA GLY A 153 10.23 -3.77 1.36
C GLY A 153 9.97 -2.53 0.50
N ARG A 154 9.20 -2.66 -0.57
CA ARG A 154 8.80 -1.52 -1.41
C ARG A 154 7.92 -0.51 -0.66
N ALA A 155 7.13 -0.94 0.31
CA ALA A 155 6.25 -0.07 1.08
C ALA A 155 7.02 0.92 2.00
N PRO A 156 8.03 0.51 2.80
CA PRO A 156 8.74 1.41 3.72
C PRO A 156 9.69 2.41 3.04
N VAL A 157 10.22 2.13 1.87
CA VAL A 157 11.23 3.00 1.21
C VAL A 157 10.65 4.38 0.89
N SER A 158 9.34 4.49 0.74
CA SER A 158 8.66 5.77 0.57
C SER A 158 8.55 6.58 1.88
N TYR A 159 8.75 5.93 3.03
CA TYR A 159 8.55 6.52 4.36
C TYR A 159 9.87 6.61 5.13
N THR A 160 10.28 7.81 5.49
CA THR A 160 11.46 8.06 6.33
C THR A 160 11.28 7.65 7.80
N HIS A 161 10.12 7.12 8.20
CA HIS A 161 9.75 6.86 9.60
C HIS A 161 9.08 5.51 9.86
N LEU A 162 9.14 4.54 8.95
CA LEU A 162 8.63 3.20 9.21
C LEU A 162 9.73 2.34 9.85
N THR A 163 9.57 2.04 11.13
CA THR A 163 10.26 0.93 11.77
C THR A 163 9.45 -0.34 11.47
N LEU A 164 10.00 -1.24 10.66
CA LEU A 164 9.50 -2.60 10.59
C LEU A 164 9.67 -3.23 11.98
N PRO A 165 8.66 -3.93 12.52
CA PRO A 165 8.85 -4.67 13.76
C PRO A 165 10.00 -5.66 13.56
N THR A 166 10.96 -5.69 14.51
CA THR A 166 12.21 -6.45 14.43
C THR A 166 12.01 -7.96 14.57
N LYS A 167 10.77 -8.45 14.71
CA LYS A 167 10.42 -9.87 14.71
C LYS A 167 9.14 -10.07 13.90
N LEU A 168 9.30 -10.58 12.69
CA LEU A 168 8.28 -11.38 12.02
C LEU A 168 8.49 -12.82 12.52
N GLU A 169 7.79 -13.20 13.60
CA GLU A 169 7.60 -14.62 13.90
C GLU A 169 6.48 -15.11 12.96
N VAL A 170 6.85 -16.00 12.04
CA VAL A 170 5.94 -16.77 11.19
C VAL A 170 5.56 -18.04 11.94
#